data_9b9703a44f38615a352275c6c713323d
#
_entry.id   9b9703a44f38615a352275c6c713323d
#
_cell.length_a   1.000
_cell.length_b   1.000
_cell.length_c   1.000
_cell.angle_alpha   90.00
_cell.angle_beta   90.00
_cell.angle_gamma   90.00
#
_symmetry.space_group_name_H-M   'P 1'
#
loop_
_entity.id
_entity.type
_entity.pdbx_description
1 polymer ?
#
loop_
_entity_poly.entity_id
_entity_poly.type
_entity_poly.pdbx_seq_one_letter_code
_entity_poly.pdbx_strand_id
1 'polypeptide(L)'
;CGESHVIPSSTNPTRPFTVNTLEEHLDMLMVCHHLDKSIPEDVAFAESRIRRETIAAEDILHDLGAFSIIASDSQAMGRVGEVIIRTWQTAHKMKVQRGRLETETGDNDNERVKRYIAKYTINPAIAHGISSHIGSIAVGKRADLVLWKPAFFGVKPEMVLLGGTIACAQMGDPNASIPTPQPVYTRPMFGAFGRSCEQSAVTFVSAAAQADSLAEKLGLAKSTVAVSQTRTISKADMVHNAYCPQIEVNPETYEVHADGELLTCEPASELPMAQRYFLY
;
A
#
# COMPACT_ATOMS: atom_id res chain seq x y z
N CYS A 1 -6.06 -14.86 -6.22
CA CYS A 1 -4.88 -15.07 -5.36
C CYS A 1 -4.23 -16.43 -5.60
N GLY A 2 -5.00 -17.45 -5.98
CA GLY A 2 -4.55 -18.84 -6.13
C GLY A 2 -3.85 -19.18 -7.44
N GLU A 3 -3.55 -18.23 -8.28
CA GLU A 3 -2.94 -18.45 -9.59
C GLU A 3 -1.49 -17.97 -9.60
N SER A 4 -0.56 -18.84 -10.01
CA SER A 4 0.89 -18.55 -9.97
C SER A 4 1.33 -17.38 -10.87
N HIS A 5 0.58 -17.12 -11.94
CA HIS A 5 0.83 -16.03 -12.90
C HIS A 5 0.00 -14.77 -12.65
N VAL A 6 -0.74 -14.72 -11.54
CA VAL A 6 -1.52 -13.56 -11.12
C VAL A 6 -0.89 -12.91 -9.90
N ILE A 7 -0.61 -11.61 -9.98
CA ILE A 7 -0.11 -10.81 -8.86
C ILE A 7 -1.28 -9.96 -8.34
N PRO A 8 -1.93 -10.37 -7.25
CA PRO A 8 -3.10 -9.66 -6.75
C PRO A 8 -2.69 -8.38 -6.00
N SER A 9 -3.43 -7.32 -6.29
CA SER A 9 -3.39 -6.05 -5.57
C SER A 9 -4.74 -5.78 -4.93
N SER A 10 -4.73 -5.40 -3.66
CA SER A 10 -5.91 -4.95 -2.91
C SER A 10 -5.88 -3.45 -2.74
N THR A 11 -7.03 -2.82 -2.60
CA THR A 11 -7.13 -1.37 -2.41
C THR A 11 -7.47 -1.00 -0.97
N ASN A 12 -6.94 0.13 -0.49
CA ASN A 12 -7.05 0.53 0.92
C ASN A 12 -8.47 0.86 1.41
N PRO A 13 -9.46 1.29 0.59
CA PRO A 13 -10.79 1.59 1.10
C PRO A 13 -11.46 0.43 1.83
N THR A 14 -11.18 -0.81 1.42
CA THR A 14 -11.70 -2.02 2.06
C THR A 14 -10.89 -2.48 3.28
N ARG A 15 -9.78 -1.80 3.61
CA ARG A 15 -8.83 -2.25 4.62
C ARG A 15 -8.69 -1.30 5.80
N PRO A 16 -8.56 -1.84 7.00
CA PRO A 16 -8.98 -3.17 7.43
C PRO A 16 -10.51 -3.30 7.55
N PHE A 17 -11.04 -4.52 7.62
CA PHE A 17 -12.46 -4.76 7.91
C PHE A 17 -12.80 -4.25 9.33
N THR A 18 -13.74 -3.30 9.39
CA THR A 18 -14.22 -2.64 10.62
C THR A 18 -15.72 -2.77 10.75
N VAL A 19 -16.26 -2.41 11.90
CA VAL A 19 -17.71 -2.40 12.16
C VAL A 19 -18.49 -1.49 11.18
N ASN A 20 -17.85 -0.48 10.61
CA ASN A 20 -18.46 0.47 9.67
C ASN A 20 -18.20 0.14 8.19
N THR A 21 -17.28 -0.79 7.89
CA THR A 21 -16.79 -1.00 6.51
C THR A 21 -17.89 -1.28 5.52
N LEU A 22 -18.90 -2.08 5.87
CA LEU A 22 -19.99 -2.43 4.96
C LEU A 22 -20.83 -1.21 4.58
N GLU A 23 -21.21 -0.41 5.56
CA GLU A 23 -22.00 0.81 5.36
C GLU A 23 -21.21 1.88 4.59
N GLU A 24 -19.96 2.13 4.97
CA GLU A 24 -19.07 3.06 4.28
C GLU A 24 -18.85 2.66 2.82
N HIS A 25 -18.71 1.38 2.54
CA HIS A 25 -18.54 0.86 1.18
C HIS A 25 -19.82 0.96 0.36
N LEU A 26 -20.97 0.68 0.97
CA LEU A 26 -22.25 0.84 0.30
C LEU A 26 -22.44 2.31 -0.13
N ASP A 27 -22.23 3.24 0.79
CA ASP A 27 -22.34 4.67 0.51
C ASP A 27 -21.33 5.12 -0.56
N MET A 28 -20.10 4.64 -0.49
CA MET A 28 -19.06 4.96 -1.45
C MET A 28 -19.41 4.44 -2.85
N LEU A 29 -19.91 3.19 -2.94
CA LEU A 29 -20.33 2.58 -4.20
C LEU A 29 -21.50 3.35 -4.82
N MET A 30 -22.51 3.72 -4.01
CA MET A 30 -23.63 4.54 -4.45
C MET A 30 -23.17 5.86 -5.08
N VAL A 31 -22.27 6.58 -4.41
CA VAL A 31 -21.74 7.87 -4.89
C VAL A 31 -20.89 7.69 -6.16
N CYS A 32 -19.92 6.76 -6.16
CA CYS A 32 -18.97 6.61 -7.26
C CYS A 32 -19.59 6.04 -8.54
N HIS A 33 -20.67 5.28 -8.42
CA HIS A 33 -21.41 4.74 -9.57
C HIS A 33 -22.65 5.55 -9.95
N HIS A 34 -22.83 6.74 -9.33
CA HIS A 34 -24.00 7.62 -9.57
C HIS A 34 -25.35 6.92 -9.38
N LEU A 35 -25.42 6.03 -8.38
CA LEU A 35 -26.63 5.32 -8.02
C LEU A 35 -27.54 6.17 -7.13
N ASP A 36 -28.83 5.91 -7.17
CA ASP A 36 -29.83 6.64 -6.38
C ASP A 36 -30.42 5.74 -5.28
N LYS A 37 -30.31 6.17 -4.01
CA LYS A 37 -30.84 5.46 -2.85
C LYS A 37 -32.37 5.34 -2.87
N SER A 38 -33.07 6.16 -3.66
CA SER A 38 -34.54 6.08 -3.82
C SER A 38 -34.98 5.02 -4.85
N ILE A 39 -34.03 4.43 -5.59
CA ILE A 39 -34.28 3.40 -6.60
C ILE A 39 -33.88 2.04 -6.01
N PRO A 40 -34.86 1.12 -5.76
CA PRO A 40 -34.58 -0.18 -5.15
C PRO A 40 -33.57 -1.03 -5.93
N GLU A 41 -33.57 -0.96 -7.26
CA GLU A 41 -32.67 -1.69 -8.15
C GLU A 41 -31.21 -1.22 -7.98
N ASP A 42 -31.00 0.09 -7.81
CA ASP A 42 -29.68 0.65 -7.56
C ASP A 42 -29.13 0.20 -6.20
N VAL A 43 -29.99 0.21 -5.17
CA VAL A 43 -29.62 -0.29 -3.84
C VAL A 43 -29.28 -1.79 -3.89
N ALA A 44 -30.14 -2.59 -4.55
CA ALA A 44 -29.90 -4.03 -4.70
C ALA A 44 -28.61 -4.32 -5.46
N PHE A 45 -28.29 -3.54 -6.49
CA PHE A 45 -27.02 -3.64 -7.21
C PHE A 45 -25.83 -3.34 -6.28
N ALA A 46 -25.88 -2.26 -5.53
CA ALA A 46 -24.80 -1.89 -4.60
C ALA A 46 -24.62 -2.97 -3.53
N GLU A 47 -25.67 -3.41 -2.87
CA GLU A 47 -25.65 -4.48 -1.87
C GLU A 47 -25.13 -5.81 -2.44
N SER A 48 -25.38 -6.11 -3.72
CA SER A 48 -24.87 -7.33 -4.37
C SER A 48 -23.35 -7.34 -4.49
N ARG A 49 -22.68 -6.19 -4.40
CA ARG A 49 -21.21 -6.03 -4.58
C ARG A 49 -20.45 -6.05 -3.26
N ILE A 50 -21.10 -5.75 -2.15
CA ILE A 50 -20.48 -5.64 -0.83
C ILE A 50 -20.81 -6.90 -0.03
N ARG A 51 -19.78 -7.66 0.33
CA ARG A 51 -19.91 -8.93 1.07
C ARG A 51 -18.94 -8.96 2.24
N ARG A 52 -19.49 -9.15 3.44
CA ARG A 52 -18.76 -9.24 4.70
C ARG A 52 -17.70 -10.35 4.64
N GLU A 53 -18.07 -11.49 4.12
CA GLU A 53 -17.27 -12.71 4.10
C GLU A 53 -15.99 -12.51 3.28
N THR A 54 -16.11 -11.94 2.09
CA THR A 54 -14.96 -11.68 1.23
C THR A 54 -14.08 -10.54 1.77
N ILE A 55 -14.67 -9.52 2.38
CA ILE A 55 -13.92 -8.42 3.00
C ILE A 55 -13.12 -8.92 4.20
N ALA A 56 -13.72 -9.76 5.05
CA ALA A 56 -13.04 -10.37 6.19
C ALA A 56 -11.90 -11.30 5.76
N ALA A 57 -12.14 -12.15 4.76
CA ALA A 57 -11.13 -13.05 4.22
C ALA A 57 -9.93 -12.30 3.63
N GLU A 58 -10.14 -11.14 3.04
CA GLU A 58 -9.09 -10.33 2.43
C GLU A 58 -8.06 -9.84 3.46
N ASP A 59 -8.44 -9.45 4.68
CA ASP A 59 -7.50 -9.12 5.76
C ASP A 59 -6.58 -10.31 6.07
N ILE A 60 -7.16 -11.52 6.15
CA ILE A 60 -6.41 -12.75 6.43
C ILE A 60 -5.47 -13.09 5.28
N LEU A 61 -5.92 -12.97 4.03
CA LEU A 61 -5.11 -13.22 2.85
C LEU A 61 -3.93 -12.24 2.75
N HIS A 62 -4.09 -11.02 3.25
CA HIS A 62 -2.95 -10.09 3.42
C HIS A 62 -1.94 -10.63 4.44
N ASP A 63 -2.40 -11.12 5.57
CA ASP A 63 -1.52 -11.62 6.64
C ASP A 63 -0.84 -12.93 6.26
N LEU A 64 -1.50 -13.78 5.49
CA LEU A 64 -0.93 -14.99 4.91
C LEU A 64 0.10 -14.72 3.80
N GLY A 65 0.12 -13.50 3.23
CA GLY A 65 0.99 -13.16 2.09
C GLY A 65 0.45 -13.60 0.74
N ALA A 66 -0.86 -13.84 0.62
CA ALA A 66 -1.53 -14.16 -0.62
C ALA A 66 -1.82 -12.92 -1.47
N PHE A 67 -2.17 -11.79 -0.85
CA PHE A 67 -2.18 -10.49 -1.51
C PHE A 67 -0.78 -9.90 -1.53
N SER A 68 -0.24 -9.67 -2.72
CA SER A 68 1.14 -9.24 -2.93
C SER A 68 1.34 -7.74 -2.80
N ILE A 69 0.31 -6.96 -3.12
CA ILE A 69 0.36 -5.49 -3.22
C ILE A 69 -0.85 -4.89 -2.51
N ILE A 70 -0.66 -3.70 -1.95
CA ILE A 70 -1.74 -2.81 -1.51
C ILE A 70 -1.66 -1.49 -2.27
N ALA A 71 -2.78 -0.99 -2.76
CA ALA A 71 -2.90 0.21 -3.56
C ALA A 71 -3.91 1.19 -2.98
N SER A 72 -3.99 2.40 -3.54
CA SER A 72 -4.83 3.48 -3.00
C SER A 72 -6.21 3.56 -3.59
N ASP A 73 -6.40 3.14 -4.84
CA ASP A 73 -7.60 3.46 -5.64
C ASP A 73 -7.89 4.97 -5.73
N SER A 74 -6.84 5.78 -5.86
CA SER A 74 -6.85 7.23 -5.53
C SER A 74 -7.71 8.09 -6.44
N GLN A 75 -8.02 7.63 -7.64
CA GLN A 75 -8.83 8.41 -8.60
C GLN A 75 -10.29 7.94 -8.70
N ALA A 76 -10.65 6.89 -7.98
CA ALA A 76 -12.01 6.39 -7.92
C ALA A 76 -12.55 6.43 -6.49
N MET A 77 -12.31 5.40 -5.68
CA MET A 77 -12.91 5.27 -4.35
C MET A 77 -11.90 5.31 -3.21
N GLY A 78 -10.63 5.67 -3.44
CA GLY A 78 -9.59 5.64 -2.43
C GLY A 78 -8.79 6.93 -2.29
N ARG A 79 -7.84 6.90 -1.36
CA ARG A 79 -6.98 8.03 -1.02
C ARG A 79 -5.52 7.58 -0.94
N VAL A 80 -4.65 8.20 -1.74
CA VAL A 80 -3.22 7.87 -1.75
C VAL A 80 -2.55 8.06 -0.39
N GLY A 81 -2.94 9.09 0.36
CA GLY A 81 -2.38 9.38 1.68
C GLY A 81 -2.71 8.34 2.76
N GLU A 82 -3.70 7.48 2.54
CA GLU A 82 -4.13 6.48 3.52
C GLU A 82 -3.51 5.09 3.30
N VAL A 83 -2.82 4.84 2.19
CA VAL A 83 -2.26 3.51 1.89
C VAL A 83 -1.40 2.98 3.02
N ILE A 84 -0.46 3.80 3.50
CA ILE A 84 0.50 3.38 4.52
C ILE A 84 -0.19 3.12 5.85
N ILE A 85 -0.98 4.07 6.34
CA ILE A 85 -1.64 3.91 7.65
C ILE A 85 -2.61 2.72 7.65
N ARG A 86 -3.40 2.53 6.60
CA ARG A 86 -4.35 1.41 6.50
C ARG A 86 -3.65 0.06 6.36
N THR A 87 -2.51 0.01 5.68
CA THR A 87 -1.66 -1.19 5.64
C THR A 87 -1.25 -1.61 7.05
N TRP A 88 -0.79 -0.67 7.87
CA TRP A 88 -0.35 -0.95 9.23
C TRP A 88 -1.49 -1.19 10.20
N GLN A 89 -2.64 -0.57 9.99
CA GLN A 89 -3.86 -0.89 10.74
C GLN A 89 -4.33 -2.32 10.46
N THR A 90 -4.25 -2.78 9.21
CA THR A 90 -4.53 -4.17 8.83
C THR A 90 -3.54 -5.13 9.51
N ALA A 91 -2.24 -4.83 9.46
CA ALA A 91 -1.21 -5.62 10.12
C ALA A 91 -1.45 -5.74 11.63
N HIS A 92 -1.80 -4.62 12.27
CA HIS A 92 -2.11 -4.61 13.71
C HIS A 92 -3.36 -5.44 14.03
N LYS A 93 -4.44 -5.28 13.28
CA LYS A 93 -5.66 -6.09 13.45
C LYS A 93 -5.35 -7.58 13.35
N MET A 94 -4.58 -7.97 12.34
CA MET A 94 -4.20 -9.37 12.13
C MET A 94 -3.32 -9.90 13.26
N LYS A 95 -2.39 -9.11 13.78
CA LYS A 95 -1.62 -9.49 14.98
C LYS A 95 -2.52 -9.74 16.19
N VAL A 96 -3.48 -8.86 16.44
CA VAL A 96 -4.42 -8.97 17.57
C VAL A 96 -5.28 -10.22 17.48
N GLN A 97 -5.80 -10.50 16.29
CA GLN A 97 -6.79 -11.58 16.08
C GLN A 97 -6.16 -12.94 15.76
N ARG A 98 -4.99 -12.96 15.12
CA ARG A 98 -4.31 -14.19 14.68
C ARG A 98 -3.01 -14.51 15.44
N GLY A 99 -2.56 -13.59 16.30
CA GLY A 99 -1.31 -13.77 17.04
C GLY A 99 -0.06 -13.57 16.15
N ARG A 100 1.02 -14.23 16.53
CA ARG A 100 2.31 -14.16 15.82
C ARG A 100 2.28 -14.99 14.54
N LEU A 101 3.08 -14.57 13.55
CA LEU A 101 3.31 -15.42 12.39
C LEU A 101 4.19 -16.62 12.80
N GLU A 102 3.95 -17.78 12.21
CA GLU A 102 4.75 -19.00 12.45
C GLU A 102 6.24 -18.81 12.11
N THR A 103 6.53 -17.89 11.19
CA THR A 103 7.90 -17.56 10.76
C THR A 103 8.63 -16.61 11.71
N GLU A 104 7.94 -16.01 12.69
CA GLU A 104 8.58 -15.09 13.64
C GLU A 104 9.54 -15.81 14.58
N THR A 105 10.71 -15.23 14.75
CA THR A 105 11.73 -15.67 15.69
C THR A 105 11.93 -14.61 16.80
N GLY A 106 11.99 -15.03 18.06
CA GLY A 106 12.09 -14.08 19.19
C GLY A 106 10.78 -13.36 19.51
N ASP A 107 10.83 -12.22 20.20
CA ASP A 107 9.66 -11.49 20.73
C ASP A 107 9.34 -10.22 19.91
N ASN A 108 9.56 -10.27 18.62
CA ASN A 108 9.32 -9.16 17.69
C ASN A 108 8.33 -9.54 16.57
N ASP A 109 7.95 -8.57 15.74
CA ASP A 109 7.07 -8.75 14.58
C ASP A 109 7.79 -8.50 13.24
N ASN A 110 9.09 -8.74 13.19
CA ASN A 110 9.91 -8.39 12.04
C ASN A 110 9.45 -9.05 10.74
N GLU A 111 9.02 -10.31 10.78
CA GLU A 111 8.55 -11.00 9.58
C GLU A 111 7.21 -10.43 9.08
N ARG A 112 6.29 -10.10 10.01
CA ARG A 112 5.06 -9.39 9.63
C ARG A 112 5.39 -8.00 9.08
N VAL A 113 6.29 -7.25 9.70
CA VAL A 113 6.72 -5.93 9.19
C VAL A 113 7.30 -6.04 7.79
N LYS A 114 8.21 -6.97 7.53
CA LYS A 114 8.77 -7.22 6.20
C LYS A 114 7.68 -7.56 5.17
N ARG A 115 6.73 -8.43 5.54
CA ARG A 115 5.60 -8.81 4.69
C ARG A 115 4.75 -7.60 4.28
N TYR A 116 4.37 -6.77 5.24
CA TYR A 116 3.49 -5.64 4.97
C TYR A 116 4.19 -4.47 4.28
N ILE A 117 5.44 -4.17 4.62
CA ILE A 117 6.20 -3.10 3.94
C ILE A 117 6.47 -3.44 2.47
N ALA A 118 6.70 -4.73 2.15
CA ALA A 118 6.92 -5.16 0.78
C ALA A 118 5.74 -4.88 -0.14
N LYS A 119 4.50 -4.85 0.39
CA LYS A 119 3.27 -4.68 -0.38
C LYS A 119 3.14 -3.30 -1.05
N TYR A 120 3.78 -2.26 -0.54
CA TYR A 120 3.75 -0.91 -1.11
C TYR A 120 5.13 -0.37 -1.48
N THR A 121 6.15 -1.22 -1.44
CA THR A 121 7.54 -0.87 -1.80
C THR A 121 8.07 -1.77 -2.91
N ILE A 122 8.72 -2.89 -2.56
CA ILE A 122 9.41 -3.73 -3.53
C ILE A 122 8.46 -4.50 -4.44
N ASN A 123 7.33 -5.00 -3.96
CA ASN A 123 6.42 -5.79 -4.79
C ASN A 123 5.78 -5.00 -5.93
N PRO A 124 5.22 -3.78 -5.73
CA PRO A 124 4.81 -2.95 -6.85
C PRO A 124 5.97 -2.58 -7.78
N ALA A 125 7.18 -2.36 -7.26
CA ALA A 125 8.34 -2.07 -8.09
C ALA A 125 8.71 -3.25 -9.00
N ILE A 126 8.61 -4.49 -8.52
CA ILE A 126 8.78 -5.72 -9.33
C ILE A 126 7.68 -5.79 -10.39
N ALA A 127 6.41 -5.66 -9.97
CA ALA A 127 5.25 -5.75 -10.86
C ALA A 127 5.29 -4.74 -12.02
N HIS A 128 5.82 -3.55 -11.76
CA HIS A 128 5.96 -2.49 -12.76
C HIS A 128 7.29 -2.52 -13.53
N GLY A 129 8.20 -3.46 -13.24
CA GLY A 129 9.48 -3.58 -13.95
C GLY A 129 10.49 -2.48 -13.64
N ILE A 130 10.44 -1.90 -12.45
CA ILE A 130 11.27 -0.78 -12.00
C ILE A 130 12.09 -1.09 -10.75
N SER A 131 12.07 -2.33 -10.31
CA SER A 131 12.71 -2.78 -9.06
C SER A 131 14.24 -2.68 -9.08
N SER A 132 14.87 -2.59 -10.25
CA SER A 132 16.30 -2.29 -10.37
C SER A 132 16.67 -0.87 -9.94
N HIS A 133 15.71 0.05 -9.89
CA HIS A 133 15.93 1.47 -9.59
C HIS A 133 15.35 1.92 -8.26
N ILE A 134 14.24 1.33 -7.82
CA ILE A 134 13.49 1.72 -6.62
C ILE A 134 12.94 0.50 -5.87
N GLY A 135 12.23 0.76 -4.77
CA GLY A 135 11.44 -0.24 -4.04
C GLY A 135 12.18 -0.96 -2.91
N SER A 136 13.51 -0.82 -2.83
CA SER A 136 14.30 -1.36 -1.71
C SER A 136 15.57 -0.55 -1.48
N ILE A 137 16.12 -0.64 -0.28
CA ILE A 137 17.39 0.00 0.09
C ILE A 137 18.52 -0.93 -0.36
N ALA A 138 19.16 -0.58 -1.47
CA ALA A 138 20.30 -1.31 -2.02
C ALA A 138 21.24 -0.35 -2.76
N VAL A 139 22.52 -0.68 -2.79
CA VAL A 139 23.54 0.09 -3.51
C VAL A 139 23.19 0.17 -5.00
N GLY A 140 23.23 1.35 -5.57
CA GLY A 140 22.88 1.61 -6.98
C GLY A 140 21.42 1.96 -7.23
N LYS A 141 20.53 1.80 -6.25
CA LYS A 141 19.15 2.28 -6.35
C LYS A 141 19.02 3.74 -5.89
N ARG A 142 17.94 4.36 -6.30
CA ARG A 142 17.60 5.72 -5.88
C ARG A 142 17.44 5.78 -4.36
N ALA A 143 17.93 6.86 -3.78
CA ALA A 143 17.78 7.14 -2.35
C ALA A 143 16.41 7.77 -2.05
N ASP A 144 15.33 7.03 -2.33
CA ASP A 144 13.96 7.35 -1.95
C ASP A 144 13.70 6.70 -0.58
N LEU A 145 13.81 7.47 0.49
CA LEU A 145 13.86 6.97 1.86
C LEU A 145 12.86 7.68 2.74
N VAL A 146 12.31 6.96 3.71
CA VAL A 146 11.46 7.54 4.76
C VAL A 146 12.07 7.23 6.12
N LEU A 147 12.28 8.28 6.93
CA LEU A 147 12.75 8.15 8.30
C LEU A 147 11.55 8.22 9.23
N TRP A 148 11.51 7.28 10.17
CA TRP A 148 10.43 7.17 11.15
C TRP A 148 10.98 7.22 12.58
N LYS A 149 10.25 7.88 13.48
CA LYS A 149 10.34 7.54 14.90
C LYS A 149 9.54 6.26 15.12
N PRO A 150 10.07 5.23 15.80
CA PRO A 150 9.38 3.95 15.98
C PRO A 150 7.94 4.09 16.48
N ALA A 151 7.71 4.97 17.46
CA ALA A 151 6.39 5.23 18.01
C ALA A 151 5.35 5.75 17.00
N PHE A 152 5.80 6.33 15.87
CA PHE A 152 4.94 6.90 14.82
C PHE A 152 5.11 6.20 13.47
N PHE A 153 5.73 5.03 13.48
CA PHE A 153 5.91 4.25 12.26
C PHE A 153 4.58 3.96 11.55
N GLY A 154 4.55 4.21 10.24
CA GLY A 154 3.34 4.04 9.43
C GLY A 154 2.30 5.15 9.56
N VAL A 155 2.48 6.10 10.48
CA VAL A 155 1.51 7.18 10.75
C VAL A 155 2.10 8.55 10.41
N LYS A 156 3.26 8.90 10.97
CA LYS A 156 3.85 10.23 10.84
C LYS A 156 5.35 10.13 10.60
N PRO A 157 5.83 10.32 9.37
CA PRO A 157 7.26 10.32 9.08
C PRO A 157 7.96 11.51 9.70
N GLU A 158 9.21 11.31 10.09
CA GLU A 158 10.12 12.38 10.52
C GLU A 158 10.64 13.15 9.32
N MET A 159 11.01 12.40 8.27
CA MET A 159 11.60 12.95 7.05
C MET A 159 11.34 12.03 5.86
N VAL A 160 11.13 12.62 4.70
CA VAL A 160 11.05 11.92 3.40
C VAL A 160 12.13 12.47 2.48
N LEU A 161 12.96 11.57 1.97
CA LEU A 161 13.98 11.88 0.95
C LEU A 161 13.53 11.32 -0.40
N LEU A 162 13.72 12.09 -1.44
CA LEU A 162 13.54 11.68 -2.84
C LEU A 162 14.84 11.92 -3.60
N GLY A 163 15.41 10.86 -4.15
CA GLY A 163 16.70 10.92 -4.84
C GLY A 163 17.83 11.44 -3.96
N GLY A 164 17.77 11.22 -2.64
CA GLY A 164 18.74 11.73 -1.67
C GLY A 164 18.53 13.16 -1.21
N THR A 165 17.52 13.87 -1.73
CA THR A 165 17.18 15.24 -1.33
C THR A 165 15.97 15.25 -0.41
N ILE A 166 15.99 16.04 0.66
CA ILE A 166 14.86 16.16 1.60
C ILE A 166 13.68 16.80 0.89
N ALA A 167 12.63 16.02 0.66
CA ALA A 167 11.39 16.48 0.04
C ALA A 167 10.41 17.06 1.06
N CYS A 168 10.29 16.43 2.24
CA CYS A 168 9.54 16.99 3.36
C CYS A 168 10.13 16.54 4.70
N ALA A 169 9.95 17.35 5.73
CA ALA A 169 10.39 17.05 7.08
C ALA A 169 9.53 17.80 8.10
N GLN A 170 9.57 17.36 9.36
CA GLN A 170 8.95 18.08 10.46
C GLN A 170 9.76 19.33 10.81
N MET A 171 9.10 20.47 10.86
CA MET A 171 9.73 21.77 11.16
C MET A 171 8.74 22.68 11.90
N GLY A 172 9.24 23.48 12.82
CA GLY A 172 8.53 24.61 13.40
C GLY A 172 8.34 25.74 12.39
N ASP A 173 8.24 26.97 12.86
CA ASP A 173 8.16 28.13 11.97
C ASP A 173 9.49 28.27 11.18
N PRO A 174 9.46 28.21 9.83
CA PRO A 174 10.67 28.33 9.02
C PRO A 174 11.35 29.70 9.09
N ASN A 175 10.64 30.74 9.56
CA ASN A 175 11.16 32.09 9.72
C ASN A 175 11.63 32.39 11.16
N ALA A 176 11.52 31.43 12.07
CA ALA A 176 11.90 31.66 13.45
C ALA A 176 13.44 31.79 13.60
N SER A 177 13.85 32.70 14.47
CA SER A 177 15.27 32.91 14.80
C SER A 177 15.78 31.99 15.92
N ILE A 178 14.92 31.20 16.53
CA ILE A 178 15.24 30.23 17.58
C ILE A 178 14.93 28.80 17.14
N PRO A 179 15.64 27.79 17.67
CA PRO A 179 15.36 26.39 17.36
C PRO A 179 13.96 25.93 17.80
N THR A 180 13.34 25.06 17.00
CA THR A 180 12.13 24.32 17.33
C THR A 180 10.95 25.14 17.88
N PRO A 181 10.57 26.29 17.28
CA PRO A 181 9.34 26.97 17.67
C PRO A 181 8.12 26.11 17.37
N GLN A 182 7.12 26.20 18.22
CA GLN A 182 5.87 25.46 18.08
C GLN A 182 4.83 26.32 17.36
N PRO A 183 3.87 25.69 16.65
CA PRO A 183 3.71 24.26 16.40
C PRO A 183 4.65 23.71 15.32
N VAL A 184 4.96 22.40 15.41
CA VAL A 184 5.76 21.69 14.43
C VAL A 184 4.86 20.91 13.47
N TYR A 185 5.06 21.11 12.17
CA TYR A 185 4.33 20.43 11.10
C TYR A 185 5.26 19.75 10.13
N THR A 186 4.77 18.75 9.41
CA THR A 186 5.44 18.25 8.21
C THR A 186 5.32 19.31 7.12
N ARG A 187 6.46 19.79 6.63
CA ARG A 187 6.54 20.88 5.64
C ARG A 187 7.33 20.44 4.42
N PRO A 188 6.96 20.93 3.21
CA PRO A 188 7.79 20.79 2.03
C PRO A 188 9.18 21.40 2.27
N MET A 189 10.21 20.73 1.78
CA MET A 189 11.62 21.14 1.89
C MET A 189 12.26 21.30 0.51
N PHE A 190 13.56 21.39 0.46
CA PHE A 190 14.36 21.69 -0.74
C PHE A 190 14.02 20.81 -1.95
N GLY A 191 13.80 19.51 -1.76
CA GLY A 191 13.47 18.55 -2.81
C GLY A 191 12.05 18.72 -3.38
N ALA A 192 11.18 19.51 -2.73
CA ALA A 192 9.81 19.76 -3.16
C ALA A 192 9.68 21.01 -4.06
N PHE A 193 10.74 21.78 -4.30
CA PHE A 193 10.66 23.06 -4.97
C PHE A 193 11.59 23.17 -6.18
N GLY A 194 11.17 24.01 -7.15
CA GLY A 194 11.98 24.40 -8.29
C GLY A 194 12.52 23.20 -9.10
N ARG A 195 13.73 23.32 -9.58
CA ARG A 195 14.38 22.27 -10.38
C ARG A 195 14.74 21.00 -9.60
N SER A 196 14.70 21.04 -8.28
CA SER A 196 14.91 19.84 -7.47
C SER A 196 13.83 18.78 -7.74
N CYS A 197 12.57 19.17 -8.01
CA CYS A 197 11.49 18.25 -8.38
C CYS A 197 11.79 17.47 -9.66
N GLU A 198 12.49 18.08 -10.62
CA GLU A 198 12.90 17.42 -11.86
C GLU A 198 14.01 16.41 -11.62
N GLN A 199 14.98 16.74 -10.76
CA GLN A 199 16.13 15.89 -10.44
C GLN A 199 15.77 14.77 -9.44
N SER A 200 14.85 15.02 -8.54
CA SER A 200 14.41 14.06 -7.52
C SER A 200 13.41 13.02 -8.01
N ALA A 201 12.99 13.09 -9.27
CA ALA A 201 12.03 12.14 -9.87
C ALA A 201 12.58 11.55 -11.17
N VAL A 202 11.98 10.42 -11.59
CA VAL A 202 12.25 9.81 -12.91
C VAL A 202 10.93 9.51 -13.59
N THR A 203 10.95 9.46 -14.92
CA THR A 203 9.84 9.00 -15.74
C THR A 203 10.18 7.62 -16.26
N PHE A 204 9.38 6.61 -15.92
CA PHE A 204 9.55 5.27 -16.44
C PHE A 204 8.88 5.15 -17.80
N VAL A 205 9.60 4.58 -18.76
CA VAL A 205 9.16 4.44 -20.15
C VAL A 205 9.43 3.03 -20.66
N SER A 206 8.87 2.66 -21.81
CA SER A 206 9.25 1.40 -22.46
C SER A 206 10.68 1.47 -23.01
N ALA A 207 11.33 0.31 -23.16
CA ALA A 207 12.65 0.24 -23.79
C ALA A 207 12.66 0.84 -25.21
N ALA A 208 11.58 0.64 -25.97
CA ALA A 208 11.43 1.23 -27.30
C ALA A 208 11.35 2.77 -27.25
N ALA A 209 10.60 3.33 -26.31
CA ALA A 209 10.52 4.77 -26.11
C ALA A 209 11.85 5.39 -25.66
N GLN A 210 12.59 4.67 -24.80
CA GLN A 210 13.94 5.07 -24.39
C GLN A 210 14.89 5.11 -25.59
N ALA A 211 14.87 4.08 -26.44
CA ALA A 211 15.71 4.01 -27.65
C ALA A 211 15.36 5.07 -28.70
N ASP A 212 14.11 5.51 -28.72
CA ASP A 212 13.60 6.53 -29.64
C ASP A 212 13.79 7.97 -29.12
N SER A 213 14.61 8.18 -28.11
CA SER A 213 14.90 9.50 -27.50
C SER A 213 13.62 10.27 -27.09
N LEU A 214 12.64 9.57 -26.49
CA LEU A 214 11.34 10.17 -26.12
C LEU A 214 11.50 11.40 -25.23
N ALA A 215 12.47 11.41 -24.32
CA ALA A 215 12.74 12.53 -23.43
C ALA A 215 13.03 13.82 -24.19
N GLU A 216 13.88 13.76 -25.23
CA GLU A 216 14.24 14.89 -26.08
C GLU A 216 13.04 15.35 -26.92
N LYS A 217 12.33 14.40 -27.55
CA LYS A 217 11.15 14.67 -28.39
C LYS A 217 10.03 15.39 -27.66
N LEU A 218 9.86 15.06 -26.36
CA LEU A 218 8.82 15.66 -25.52
C LEU A 218 9.32 16.81 -24.62
N GLY A 219 10.61 17.15 -24.69
CA GLY A 219 11.21 18.17 -23.82
C GLY A 219 11.09 17.84 -22.32
N LEU A 220 11.23 16.58 -21.95
CA LEU A 220 11.12 16.16 -20.55
C LEU A 220 12.33 16.61 -19.76
N ALA A 221 12.10 17.33 -18.67
CA ALA A 221 13.15 17.75 -17.75
C ALA A 221 13.60 16.61 -16.80
N LYS A 222 12.70 15.64 -16.52
CA LYS A 222 13.00 14.46 -15.71
C LYS A 222 13.80 13.43 -16.49
N SER A 223 14.72 12.75 -15.83
CA SER A 223 15.40 11.59 -16.39
C SER A 223 14.41 10.49 -16.74
N THR A 224 14.64 9.78 -17.83
CA THR A 224 13.84 8.62 -18.22
C THR A 224 14.58 7.33 -17.92
N VAL A 225 13.85 6.31 -17.52
CA VAL A 225 14.36 4.96 -17.21
C VAL A 225 13.46 3.93 -17.87
N ALA A 226 14.07 2.97 -18.59
CA ALA A 226 13.30 1.91 -19.23
C ALA A 226 12.81 0.88 -18.20
N VAL A 227 11.53 0.51 -18.28
CA VAL A 227 11.00 -0.64 -17.54
C VAL A 227 11.53 -1.95 -18.12
N SER A 228 11.70 -2.96 -17.27
CA SER A 228 12.24 -4.25 -17.67
C SER A 228 11.54 -5.41 -16.94
N GLN A 229 11.66 -6.61 -17.48
CA GLN A 229 11.20 -7.87 -16.86
C GLN A 229 9.70 -7.95 -16.51
N THR A 230 8.85 -7.15 -17.13
CA THR A 230 7.41 -7.09 -16.82
C THR A 230 6.62 -8.31 -17.31
N ARG A 231 7.19 -9.17 -18.16
CA ARG A 231 6.49 -10.31 -18.78
C ARG A 231 6.89 -11.67 -18.24
N THR A 232 7.95 -11.73 -17.44
CA THR A 232 8.53 -12.98 -16.92
C THR A 232 8.30 -13.14 -15.42
N ILE A 233 7.72 -12.14 -14.78
CA ILE A 233 7.41 -12.16 -13.35
C ILE A 233 6.16 -12.98 -13.05
N SER A 234 6.15 -13.55 -11.87
CA SER A 234 5.07 -14.38 -11.36
C SER A 234 4.81 -14.08 -9.87
N LYS A 235 3.86 -14.75 -9.30
CA LYS A 235 3.60 -14.71 -7.86
C LYS A 235 4.83 -15.08 -7.02
N ALA A 236 5.66 -16.01 -7.50
CA ALA A 236 6.86 -16.47 -6.81
C ALA A 236 7.94 -15.38 -6.63
N ASP A 237 7.90 -14.32 -7.46
CA ASP A 237 8.83 -13.20 -7.39
C ASP A 237 8.44 -12.16 -6.31
N MET A 238 7.27 -12.31 -5.69
CA MET A 238 6.74 -11.37 -4.70
C MET A 238 7.40 -11.57 -3.33
N VAL A 239 8.20 -10.61 -2.91
CA VAL A 239 8.97 -10.64 -1.67
C VAL A 239 8.04 -10.75 -0.47
N HIS A 240 8.21 -11.80 0.35
CA HIS A 240 7.38 -12.15 1.52
C HIS A 240 5.87 -12.33 1.25
N ASN A 241 5.44 -12.28 -0.03
CA ASN A 241 4.05 -12.32 -0.43
C ASN A 241 3.81 -13.23 -1.65
N ALA A 242 4.50 -14.36 -1.68
CA ALA A 242 4.43 -15.34 -2.76
C ALA A 242 3.44 -16.49 -2.48
N TYR A 243 2.73 -16.46 -1.36
CA TYR A 243 1.79 -17.53 -1.01
C TYR A 243 0.66 -17.62 -2.03
N CYS A 244 0.42 -18.82 -2.53
CA CYS A 244 -0.51 -19.13 -3.61
C CYS A 244 -1.46 -20.26 -3.19
N PRO A 245 -2.42 -19.98 -2.28
CA PRO A 245 -3.34 -20.99 -1.77
C PRO A 245 -4.35 -21.42 -2.83
N GLN A 246 -4.91 -22.63 -2.65
CA GLN A 246 -6.12 -23.01 -3.35
C GLN A 246 -7.30 -22.25 -2.74
N ILE A 247 -7.88 -21.34 -3.51
CA ILE A 247 -9.02 -20.51 -3.07
C ILE A 247 -10.31 -21.11 -3.57
N GLU A 248 -11.25 -21.29 -2.63
CA GLU A 248 -12.64 -21.70 -2.91
C GLU A 248 -13.57 -20.65 -2.33
N VAL A 249 -14.53 -20.20 -3.13
CA VAL A 249 -15.57 -19.25 -2.69
C VAL A 249 -16.92 -19.89 -2.92
N ASN A 250 -17.72 -19.99 -1.87
CA ASN A 250 -19.09 -20.46 -1.99
C ASN A 250 -19.94 -19.38 -2.69
N PRO A 251 -20.59 -19.67 -3.83
CA PRO A 251 -21.34 -18.67 -4.58
C PRO A 251 -22.65 -18.22 -3.90
N GLU A 252 -23.14 -18.97 -2.91
CA GLU A 252 -24.37 -18.64 -2.19
C GLU A 252 -24.11 -17.90 -0.87
N THR A 253 -23.12 -18.37 -0.08
CA THR A 253 -22.79 -17.79 1.23
C THR A 253 -21.66 -16.78 1.18
N TYR A 254 -20.88 -16.75 0.08
CA TYR A 254 -19.66 -15.96 -0.11
C TYR A 254 -18.53 -16.30 0.86
N GLU A 255 -18.64 -17.40 1.60
CA GLU A 255 -17.56 -17.92 2.43
C GLU A 255 -16.32 -18.24 1.58
N VAL A 256 -15.17 -17.82 2.07
CA VAL A 256 -13.87 -18.01 1.39
C VAL A 256 -13.04 -19.02 2.15
N HIS A 257 -12.57 -20.05 1.46
CA HIS A 257 -11.63 -21.01 2.00
C HIS A 257 -10.28 -20.89 1.27
N ALA A 258 -9.19 -21.04 2.01
CA ALA A 258 -7.84 -21.15 1.48
C ALA A 258 -7.23 -22.48 1.96
N ASP A 259 -6.83 -23.34 1.02
CA ASP A 259 -6.34 -24.70 1.32
C ASP A 259 -7.29 -25.50 2.23
N GLY A 260 -8.60 -25.28 2.07
CA GLY A 260 -9.67 -25.94 2.85
C GLY A 260 -9.99 -25.27 4.20
N GLU A 261 -9.23 -24.26 4.62
CA GLU A 261 -9.49 -23.51 5.86
C GLU A 261 -10.42 -22.32 5.60
N LEU A 262 -11.52 -22.20 6.37
CA LEU A 262 -12.44 -21.06 6.30
C LEU A 262 -11.75 -19.79 6.80
N LEU A 263 -11.75 -18.76 5.97
CA LEU A 263 -11.17 -17.45 6.29
C LEU A 263 -12.25 -16.51 6.85
N THR A 264 -12.28 -16.37 8.16
CA THR A 264 -13.18 -15.44 8.84
C THR A 264 -12.44 -14.66 9.93
N CYS A 265 -12.78 -13.39 10.11
CA CYS A 265 -12.26 -12.55 11.19
C CYS A 265 -13.32 -11.55 11.68
N GLU A 266 -13.16 -11.08 12.91
CA GLU A 266 -14.06 -10.09 13.48
C GLU A 266 -13.77 -8.68 12.93
N PRO A 267 -14.80 -7.84 12.75
CA PRO A 267 -14.59 -6.44 12.41
C PRO A 267 -13.89 -5.70 13.56
N ALA A 268 -12.96 -4.82 13.24
CA ALA A 268 -12.33 -3.98 14.24
C ALA A 268 -13.26 -2.84 14.67
N SER A 269 -13.38 -2.60 15.98
CA SER A 269 -14.09 -1.45 16.56
C SER A 269 -13.17 -0.25 16.78
N GLU A 270 -11.86 -0.48 16.86
CA GLU A 270 -10.83 0.54 17.04
C GLU A 270 -9.69 0.35 16.04
N LEU A 271 -9.20 1.45 15.49
CA LEU A 271 -8.02 1.48 14.64
C LEU A 271 -6.95 2.37 15.27
N PRO A 272 -5.72 1.88 15.45
CA PRO A 272 -4.65 2.68 16.04
C PRO A 272 -4.20 3.77 15.06
N MET A 273 -3.93 4.98 15.61
CA MET A 273 -3.29 6.08 14.91
C MET A 273 -1.81 6.22 15.27
N ALA A 274 -1.27 5.26 16.02
CA ALA A 274 0.13 5.16 16.39
C ALA A 274 0.57 3.71 16.24
N GLN A 275 1.88 3.49 16.26
CA GLN A 275 2.45 2.16 16.15
C GLN A 275 1.99 1.26 17.32
N ARG A 276 1.46 0.07 17.01
CA ARG A 276 0.93 -0.93 17.97
C ARG A 276 1.54 -2.33 17.80
N TYR A 277 2.54 -2.48 16.93
CA TYR A 277 3.31 -3.70 16.71
C TYR A 277 4.77 -3.43 17.05
N PHE A 278 5.51 -4.47 17.37
CA PHE A 278 6.92 -4.34 17.74
C PHE A 278 7.80 -4.50 16.50
N LEU A 279 8.77 -3.60 16.39
CA LEU A 279 9.74 -3.60 15.28
C LEU A 279 11.06 -4.28 15.65
N TYR A 280 11.28 -4.57 16.94
CA TYR A 280 12.52 -5.10 17.49
C TYR A 280 12.28 -5.97 18.75
#